data_ec830a244b7e8fa5aa2818cbc210d2c3
#
_entry.id   ec830a244b7e8fa5aa2818cbc210d2c3
#
_cell.length_a   1.000
_cell.length_b   1.000
_cell.length_c   1.000
_cell.angle_alpha   90.00
_cell.angle_beta   90.00
_cell.angle_gamma   90.00
#
_symmetry.space_group_name_H-M   'P 1'
#
loop_
_entity.id
_entity.type
_entity.pdbx_description
1 polymer ?
#
loop_
_entity_poly.entity_id
_entity_poly.type
_entity_poly.pdbx_seq_one_letter_code
_entity_poly.pdbx_strand_id
1 'polypeptide(L)'
;MRRRQFISGMALLTAAGLLSEMASAAEDANNVSEFSKHLKPVGRALEMEGYYVWCNSPIEAEDGKIHLFFSRWVATKKMGGWINGSEICHAVADSPESEFKFTAVILAPRGPGFWDATTCHNPLIKKVDGKFCLFFMGNSNGKTDTKRIGLATADALTGPWTRPDQPLLEAGENGAWDDHCTTNPAFVKHPNGQYWLYYKSWNTNEYEHSADQLIRGNRKYGLAIADQLEGPYKKYAGNPVIDFSSKGGNKQFEDAFIWREKGKFKIIARDMGIFNHEDGLIMESKDGLKWAPPQIAYFGASHYITQPPPPSYLKKYGRFERPQLLFQKGKPSYLFSTSQGGKYMTASPFIFKII
;
A
#
# COMPACT_ATOMS: atom_id res chain seq x y z
N MET A 1 -41.87 36.07 -26.42
CA MET A 1 -41.05 34.98 -27.06
C MET A 1 -39.75 34.60 -26.33
N ARG A 2 -39.46 35.01 -25.06
CA ARG A 2 -38.17 34.73 -24.38
C ARG A 2 -38.23 33.72 -23.21
N ARG A 3 -39.41 33.31 -22.73
CA ARG A 3 -39.54 32.39 -21.58
C ARG A 3 -39.46 30.88 -21.95
N ARG A 4 -39.82 30.51 -23.19
CA ARG A 4 -39.77 29.10 -23.62
C ARG A 4 -38.37 28.59 -23.98
N GLN A 5 -37.45 29.46 -24.39
CA GLN A 5 -36.06 29.07 -24.71
C GLN A 5 -35.21 28.83 -23.47
N PHE A 6 -35.53 29.50 -22.34
CA PHE A 6 -34.75 29.32 -21.08
C PHE A 6 -35.06 27.97 -20.40
N ILE A 7 -36.29 27.49 -20.50
CA ILE A 7 -36.70 26.20 -19.93
C ILE A 7 -36.13 25.03 -20.73
N SER A 8 -36.04 25.14 -22.06
CA SER A 8 -35.42 24.11 -22.92
C SER A 8 -33.92 23.96 -22.68
N GLY A 9 -33.19 25.04 -22.41
CA GLY A 9 -31.75 25.00 -22.14
C GLY A 9 -31.42 24.36 -20.80
N MET A 10 -32.24 24.62 -19.77
CA MET A 10 -32.04 24.02 -18.43
C MET A 10 -32.38 22.53 -18.42
N ALA A 11 -33.41 22.09 -19.16
CA ALA A 11 -33.73 20.65 -19.24
C ALA A 11 -32.70 19.86 -20.04
N LEU A 12 -32.07 20.45 -21.05
CA LEU A 12 -30.99 19.82 -21.81
C LEU A 12 -29.67 19.71 -21.00
N LEU A 13 -29.35 20.71 -20.19
CA LEU A 13 -28.17 20.69 -19.30
C LEU A 13 -28.33 19.66 -18.19
N THR A 14 -29.49 19.50 -17.59
CA THR A 14 -29.76 18.48 -16.57
C THR A 14 -29.80 17.07 -17.17
N ALA A 15 -30.33 16.88 -18.36
CA ALA A 15 -30.32 15.58 -19.03
C ALA A 15 -28.93 15.15 -19.48
N ALA A 16 -28.09 16.08 -19.96
CA ALA A 16 -26.68 15.78 -20.31
C ALA A 16 -25.84 15.46 -19.07
N GLY A 17 -26.09 16.15 -17.96
CA GLY A 17 -25.44 15.84 -16.67
C GLY A 17 -25.80 14.44 -16.15
N LEU A 18 -27.10 14.11 -16.15
CA LEU A 18 -27.59 12.78 -15.75
C LEU A 18 -27.09 11.67 -16.67
N LEU A 19 -27.00 11.90 -17.97
CA LEU A 19 -26.48 10.94 -18.94
C LEU A 19 -24.96 10.73 -18.75
N SER A 20 -24.21 11.78 -18.42
CA SER A 20 -22.77 11.65 -18.14
C SER A 20 -22.50 10.93 -16.82
N GLU A 21 -23.31 11.17 -15.78
CA GLU A 21 -23.22 10.44 -14.51
C GLU A 21 -23.63 8.97 -14.67
N MET A 22 -24.67 8.68 -15.45
CA MET A 22 -25.09 7.31 -15.74
C MET A 22 -24.06 6.57 -16.62
N ALA A 23 -23.41 7.24 -17.57
CA ALA A 23 -22.35 6.67 -18.39
C ALA A 23 -21.10 6.39 -17.54
N SER A 24 -20.70 7.31 -16.66
CA SER A 24 -19.60 7.11 -15.70
C SER A 24 -19.90 5.97 -14.74
N ALA A 25 -21.09 5.91 -14.16
CA ALA A 25 -21.50 4.82 -13.27
C ALA A 25 -21.56 3.45 -13.97
N ALA A 26 -21.94 3.42 -15.26
CA ALA A 26 -21.94 2.20 -16.06
C ALA A 26 -20.53 1.75 -16.45
N GLU A 27 -19.60 2.69 -16.69
CA GLU A 27 -18.19 2.42 -16.97
C GLU A 27 -17.49 1.91 -15.71
N ASP A 28 -17.77 2.49 -14.55
CA ASP A 28 -17.27 2.03 -13.25
C ASP A 28 -17.79 0.62 -12.90
N ALA A 29 -19.04 0.31 -13.19
CA ALA A 29 -19.60 -1.02 -12.95
C ALA A 29 -18.90 -2.11 -13.78
N ASN A 30 -18.44 -1.81 -14.98
CA ASN A 30 -17.70 -2.72 -15.84
C ASN A 30 -16.25 -2.95 -15.37
N ASN A 31 -15.71 -2.06 -14.53
CA ASN A 31 -14.35 -2.14 -14.02
C ASN A 31 -14.26 -2.80 -12.63
N VAL A 32 -15.38 -3.17 -12.00
CA VAL A 32 -15.40 -3.85 -10.70
C VAL A 32 -14.93 -5.30 -10.85
N SER A 33 -13.86 -5.65 -10.16
CA SER A 33 -13.30 -7.01 -10.21
C SER A 33 -14.18 -8.03 -9.48
N GLU A 34 -14.05 -9.32 -9.84
CA GLU A 34 -14.64 -10.41 -9.05
C GLU A 34 -14.10 -10.41 -7.61
N PHE A 35 -12.84 -10.02 -7.40
CA PHE A 35 -12.27 -9.88 -6.07
C PHE A 35 -13.08 -8.91 -5.19
N SER A 36 -13.47 -7.76 -5.73
CA SER A 36 -14.28 -6.76 -5.02
C SER A 36 -15.65 -7.30 -4.59
N LYS A 37 -16.29 -8.09 -5.44
CA LYS A 37 -17.61 -8.68 -5.17
C LYS A 37 -17.61 -9.68 -4.01
N HIS A 38 -16.45 -10.26 -3.71
CA HIS A 38 -16.27 -11.25 -2.64
C HIS A 38 -15.82 -10.63 -1.32
N LEU A 39 -15.66 -9.30 -1.22
CA LEU A 39 -15.26 -8.62 0.00
C LEU A 39 -16.45 -8.37 0.94
N LYS A 40 -16.35 -8.91 2.15
CA LYS A 40 -17.28 -8.65 3.24
C LYS A 40 -16.57 -7.87 4.34
N PRO A 41 -17.00 -6.63 4.68
CA PRO A 41 -16.38 -5.86 5.74
C PRO A 41 -16.57 -6.54 7.10
N VAL A 42 -15.49 -6.68 7.86
CA VAL A 42 -15.47 -7.17 9.24
C VAL A 42 -15.48 -5.99 10.20
N GLY A 43 -14.56 -5.04 9.99
CA GLY A 43 -14.47 -3.85 10.82
C GLY A 43 -13.03 -3.41 11.10
N ARG A 44 -12.89 -2.45 12.01
CA ARG A 44 -11.59 -1.98 12.48
C ARG A 44 -10.98 -2.95 13.48
N ALA A 45 -9.66 -3.08 13.42
CA ALA A 45 -8.86 -3.87 14.35
C ALA A 45 -7.76 -3.01 14.96
N LEU A 46 -7.24 -3.45 16.11
CA LEU A 46 -6.02 -2.90 16.73
C LEU A 46 -6.02 -1.36 16.82
N GLU A 47 -7.05 -0.80 17.44
CA GLU A 47 -7.12 0.63 17.72
C GLU A 47 -6.32 0.93 19.00
N MET A 48 -5.31 1.80 18.90
CA MET A 48 -4.41 2.12 20.01
C MET A 48 -4.54 3.59 20.43
N GLU A 49 -4.86 3.82 21.69
CA GLU A 49 -4.92 5.17 22.24
C GLU A 49 -3.54 5.83 22.19
N GLY A 50 -3.48 7.09 21.75
CA GLY A 50 -2.25 7.85 21.64
C GLY A 50 -1.37 7.51 20.44
N TYR A 51 -1.81 6.61 19.53
CA TYR A 51 -1.06 6.20 18.35
C TYR A 51 -1.87 6.23 17.07
N TYR A 52 -1.20 6.49 15.96
CA TYR A 52 -1.61 6.06 14.63
C TYR A 52 -1.12 4.64 14.42
N VAL A 53 -2.00 3.74 14.00
CA VAL A 53 -1.68 2.36 13.58
C VAL A 53 -1.87 2.26 12.07
N TRP A 54 -0.81 1.86 11.34
CA TRP A 54 -0.77 1.94 9.88
C TRP A 54 -0.04 0.75 9.26
N CYS A 55 -0.22 0.52 7.94
CA CYS A 55 0.57 -0.43 7.16
C CYS A 55 0.63 -1.84 7.78
N ASN A 56 -0.50 -2.44 8.00
CA ASN A 56 -0.58 -3.74 8.65
C ASN A 56 -0.32 -4.91 7.69
N SER A 57 0.52 -5.85 8.07
CA SER A 57 0.90 -7.03 7.30
C SER A 57 0.65 -8.30 8.12
N PRO A 58 -0.41 -9.08 7.78
CA PRO A 58 -0.77 -10.27 8.53
C PRO A 58 -0.04 -11.52 8.02
N ILE A 59 0.17 -12.48 8.91
CA ILE A 59 0.62 -13.83 8.60
C ILE A 59 -0.01 -14.83 9.59
N GLU A 60 -0.48 -15.99 9.09
CA GLU A 60 -0.92 -17.09 9.95
C GLU A 60 0.30 -17.91 10.40
N ALA A 61 0.41 -18.17 11.69
CA ALA A 61 1.43 -19.03 12.27
C ALA A 61 0.99 -20.50 12.22
N GLU A 62 1.92 -21.43 12.53
CA GLU A 62 1.66 -22.86 12.53
C GLU A 62 0.66 -23.31 13.62
N ASP A 63 0.54 -22.54 14.69
CA ASP A 63 -0.46 -22.73 15.76
C ASP A 63 -1.86 -22.18 15.39
N GLY A 64 -2.03 -21.65 14.19
CA GLY A 64 -3.26 -21.06 13.67
C GLY A 64 -3.53 -19.62 14.13
N LYS A 65 -2.68 -19.05 14.98
CA LYS A 65 -2.80 -17.64 15.38
C LYS A 65 -2.40 -16.72 14.25
N ILE A 66 -3.00 -15.53 14.29
CA ILE A 66 -2.69 -14.49 13.33
C ILE A 66 -1.74 -13.48 13.95
N HIS A 67 -0.57 -13.39 13.36
CA HIS A 67 0.45 -12.40 13.72
C HIS A 67 0.31 -11.21 12.78
N LEU A 68 0.30 -10.01 13.34
CA LEU A 68 0.15 -8.76 12.60
C LEU A 68 1.39 -7.88 12.85
N PHE A 69 2.14 -7.62 11.79
CA PHE A 69 3.21 -6.63 11.79
C PHE A 69 2.66 -5.31 11.27
N PHE A 70 2.86 -4.23 12.01
CA PHE A 70 2.26 -2.95 11.69
C PHE A 70 3.18 -1.79 12.06
N SER A 71 2.99 -0.68 11.39
CA SER A 71 3.64 0.58 11.74
C SER A 71 2.83 1.33 12.77
N ARG A 72 3.48 1.96 13.76
CA ARG A 72 2.82 2.94 14.62
C ARG A 72 3.73 4.14 14.90
N TRP A 73 3.12 5.25 15.22
CA TRP A 73 3.80 6.44 15.73
C TRP A 73 2.86 7.21 16.66
N VAL A 74 3.45 8.03 17.55
CA VAL A 74 2.68 8.80 18.53
C VAL A 74 1.73 9.79 17.85
N ALA A 75 0.50 9.88 18.34
CA ALA A 75 -0.57 10.69 17.75
C ALA A 75 -0.26 12.19 17.70
N THR A 76 0.59 12.70 18.59
CA THR A 76 1.02 14.10 18.62
C THR A 76 1.75 14.54 17.33
N LYS A 77 2.37 13.59 16.62
CA LYS A 77 3.01 13.84 15.30
C LYS A 77 2.00 13.89 14.15
N LYS A 78 0.72 13.67 14.40
CA LYS A 78 -0.34 13.60 13.37
C LYS A 78 0.04 12.64 12.24
N MET A 79 -0.52 12.81 11.04
CA MET A 79 -0.15 11.96 9.90
C MET A 79 1.33 12.06 9.51
N GLY A 80 2.00 13.20 9.74
CA GLY A 80 3.42 13.36 9.41
C GLY A 80 4.38 12.44 10.18
N GLY A 81 3.92 11.77 11.26
CA GLY A 81 4.76 10.88 12.05
C GLY A 81 5.26 9.63 11.31
N TRP A 82 4.63 9.26 10.22
CA TRP A 82 5.04 8.10 9.41
C TRP A 82 6.47 8.20 8.87
N ILE A 83 6.94 9.42 8.58
CA ILE A 83 8.27 9.63 8.01
C ILE A 83 9.33 9.98 9.08
N ASN A 84 8.86 10.32 10.29
CA ASN A 84 9.75 10.73 11.37
C ASN A 84 9.24 10.20 12.72
N GLY A 85 9.65 8.99 13.07
CA GLY A 85 9.37 8.35 14.36
C GLY A 85 8.37 7.20 14.29
N SER A 86 8.08 6.67 13.11
CA SER A 86 7.37 5.40 12.97
C SER A 86 8.28 4.24 13.38
N GLU A 87 7.70 3.26 14.06
CA GLU A 87 8.31 1.99 14.44
C GLU A 87 7.45 0.82 13.94
N ILE A 88 8.04 -0.33 13.72
CA ILE A 88 7.32 -1.55 13.36
C ILE A 88 7.09 -2.37 14.60
N CYS A 89 5.84 -2.71 14.82
CA CYS A 89 5.34 -3.42 15.97
C CYS A 89 4.71 -4.75 15.58
N HIS A 90 4.45 -5.57 16.58
CA HIS A 90 3.85 -6.89 16.48
C HIS A 90 2.64 -7.00 17.41
N ALA A 91 1.58 -7.62 16.89
CA ALA A 91 0.39 -8.00 17.65
C ALA A 91 -0.06 -9.41 17.25
N VAL A 92 -0.81 -10.07 18.12
CA VAL A 92 -1.29 -11.43 17.90
C VAL A 92 -2.78 -11.51 18.22
N ALA A 93 -3.53 -12.29 17.42
CA ALA A 93 -4.92 -12.64 17.65
C ALA A 93 -5.15 -14.14 17.43
N ASP A 94 -6.18 -14.71 18.04
CA ASP A 94 -6.52 -16.13 17.87
C ASP A 94 -7.18 -16.43 16.53
N SER A 95 -7.76 -15.40 15.89
CA SER A 95 -8.30 -15.45 14.52
C SER A 95 -8.26 -14.07 13.86
N PRO A 96 -8.46 -13.96 12.53
CA PRO A 96 -8.47 -12.66 11.86
C PRO A 96 -9.57 -11.71 12.34
N GLU A 97 -10.64 -12.24 12.91
CA GLU A 97 -11.82 -11.50 13.41
C GLU A 97 -11.78 -11.29 14.93
N SER A 98 -10.75 -11.81 15.63
CA SER A 98 -10.56 -11.64 17.06
C SER A 98 -9.77 -10.37 17.37
N GLU A 99 -9.78 -9.96 18.65
CA GLU A 99 -8.99 -8.83 19.14
C GLU A 99 -7.48 -9.10 18.99
N PHE A 100 -6.78 -8.19 18.33
CA PHE A 100 -5.33 -8.18 18.24
C PHE A 100 -4.71 -7.57 19.50
N LYS A 101 -3.84 -8.32 20.17
CA LYS A 101 -3.11 -7.88 21.36
C LYS A 101 -1.69 -7.48 20.99
N PHE A 102 -1.32 -6.23 21.26
CA PHE A 102 0.06 -5.75 21.11
C PHE A 102 1.03 -6.59 21.95
N THR A 103 2.16 -6.97 21.36
CA THR A 103 3.18 -7.78 22.03
C THR A 103 4.52 -7.06 22.17
N ALA A 104 5.02 -6.46 21.10
CA ALA A 104 6.36 -5.86 21.11
C ALA A 104 6.57 -4.81 19.99
N VAL A 105 7.57 -3.95 20.18
CA VAL A 105 8.23 -3.23 19.10
C VAL A 105 9.29 -4.16 18.50
N ILE A 106 9.22 -4.37 17.20
CA ILE A 106 10.13 -5.28 16.46
C ILE A 106 11.31 -4.51 15.86
N LEU A 107 11.01 -3.42 15.15
CA LEU A 107 12.04 -2.57 14.55
C LEU A 107 11.75 -1.11 14.90
N ALA A 108 12.58 -0.53 15.76
CA ALA A 108 12.62 0.90 16.02
C ALA A 108 13.66 1.58 15.13
N PRO A 109 13.53 2.91 14.86
CA PRO A 109 14.61 3.71 14.28
C PRO A 109 15.90 3.54 15.05
N ARG A 110 17.04 3.37 14.34
CA ARG A 110 18.35 3.11 14.98
C ARG A 110 19.09 4.37 15.43
N GLY A 111 18.61 5.55 15.04
CA GLY A 111 19.30 6.81 15.33
C GLY A 111 20.40 7.17 14.33
N PRO A 112 21.12 8.27 14.57
CA PRO A 112 22.14 8.80 13.66
C PRO A 112 23.20 7.77 13.26
N GLY A 113 23.64 7.81 12.01
CA GLY A 113 24.63 6.89 11.45
C GLY A 113 24.05 5.70 10.71
N PHE A 114 22.74 5.45 10.82
CA PHE A 114 22.07 4.36 10.11
C PHE A 114 21.14 4.90 9.01
N TRP A 115 20.96 4.10 7.96
CA TRP A 115 20.06 4.45 6.86
C TRP A 115 18.57 4.51 7.27
N ASP A 116 18.22 3.84 8.37
CA ASP A 116 16.87 3.82 8.98
C ASP A 116 16.85 4.59 10.33
N ALA A 117 17.60 5.69 10.39
CA ALA A 117 17.81 6.47 11.61
C ALA A 117 16.53 7.10 12.18
N THR A 118 15.57 7.50 11.34
CA THR A 118 14.44 8.31 11.78
C THR A 118 13.09 7.59 11.70
N THR A 119 12.99 6.52 10.92
CA THR A 119 11.73 5.75 10.78
C THR A 119 11.98 4.31 10.35
N CYS A 120 11.15 3.39 10.85
CA CYS A 120 10.90 2.06 10.31
C CYS A 120 9.41 1.97 9.99
N HIS A 121 9.06 1.71 8.71
CA HIS A 121 7.69 1.85 8.23
C HIS A 121 7.38 0.84 7.11
N ASN A 122 6.10 0.70 6.74
CA ASN A 122 5.66 -0.15 5.63
C ASN A 122 6.09 -1.62 5.74
N PRO A 123 5.80 -2.33 6.85
CA PRO A 123 6.14 -3.74 6.99
C PRO A 123 5.45 -4.61 5.93
N LEU A 124 6.18 -5.60 5.43
CA LEU A 124 5.68 -6.71 4.64
C LEU A 124 6.30 -7.99 5.17
N ILE A 125 5.51 -8.78 5.90
CA ILE A 125 5.94 -10.07 6.43
C ILE A 125 5.69 -11.20 5.41
N LYS A 126 6.69 -12.06 5.22
CA LYS A 126 6.61 -13.28 4.40
C LYS A 126 7.36 -14.41 5.10
N LYS A 127 6.95 -15.67 4.89
CA LYS A 127 7.76 -16.85 5.15
C LYS A 127 8.40 -17.28 3.84
N VAL A 128 9.72 -17.25 3.75
CA VAL A 128 10.49 -17.53 2.53
C VAL A 128 11.61 -18.51 2.89
N ASP A 129 11.65 -19.66 2.22
CA ASP A 129 12.70 -20.68 2.42
C ASP A 129 12.92 -21.06 3.90
N GLY A 130 11.81 -21.15 4.65
CA GLY A 130 11.80 -21.53 6.05
C GLY A 130 12.01 -20.37 7.03
N LYS A 131 12.49 -19.19 6.57
CA LYS A 131 12.72 -18.00 7.40
C LYS A 131 11.54 -17.03 7.33
N PHE A 132 11.32 -16.29 8.39
CA PHE A 132 10.45 -15.12 8.38
C PHE A 132 11.24 -13.90 7.91
N CYS A 133 10.66 -13.20 6.93
CA CYS A 133 11.26 -12.10 6.20
C CYS A 133 10.38 -10.88 6.36
N LEU A 134 10.89 -9.85 7.01
CA LEU A 134 10.21 -8.59 7.22
C LEU A 134 10.86 -7.52 6.34
N PHE A 135 10.28 -7.29 5.17
CA PHE A 135 10.67 -6.15 4.33
C PHE A 135 10.06 -4.87 4.90
N PHE A 136 10.81 -3.79 4.86
CA PHE A 136 10.35 -2.52 5.42
C PHE A 136 10.99 -1.32 4.73
N MET A 137 10.49 -0.14 5.02
CA MET A 137 11.06 1.14 4.60
C MET A 137 11.68 1.84 5.81
N GLY A 138 12.90 2.32 5.66
CA GLY A 138 13.55 3.26 6.57
C GLY A 138 13.94 4.56 5.87
N ASN A 139 14.29 5.59 6.64
CA ASN A 139 14.99 6.77 6.16
C ASN A 139 15.94 7.32 7.22
N SER A 140 16.91 8.14 6.78
CA SER A 140 17.96 8.67 7.66
C SER A 140 17.76 10.12 8.09
N ASN A 141 16.94 10.91 7.39
CA ASN A 141 16.83 12.37 7.60
C ASN A 141 15.39 12.88 7.83
N GLY A 142 14.41 11.99 7.88
CA GLY A 142 13.00 12.36 8.02
C GLY A 142 12.37 12.96 6.75
N LYS A 143 13.02 12.83 5.59
CA LYS A 143 12.52 13.24 4.28
C LYS A 143 12.35 12.06 3.34
N THR A 144 11.76 12.30 2.17
CA THR A 144 11.45 11.23 1.22
C THR A 144 12.65 10.76 0.40
N ASP A 145 13.65 11.60 0.20
CA ASP A 145 14.85 11.35 -0.61
C ASP A 145 15.78 10.26 -0.05
N THR A 146 15.79 10.08 1.25
CA THR A 146 16.60 9.03 1.90
C THR A 146 15.84 7.75 2.23
N LYS A 147 14.60 7.60 1.75
CA LYS A 147 13.87 6.34 1.93
C LYS A 147 14.55 5.20 1.17
N ARG A 148 14.74 4.08 1.88
CA ARG A 148 15.30 2.83 1.34
C ARG A 148 14.50 1.64 1.84
N ILE A 149 14.54 0.56 1.08
CA ILE A 149 13.97 -0.73 1.49
C ILE A 149 15.04 -1.53 2.21
N GLY A 150 14.68 -2.09 3.35
CA GLY A 150 15.47 -3.06 4.10
C GLY A 150 14.77 -4.39 4.25
N LEU A 151 15.53 -5.37 4.72
CA LEU A 151 15.08 -6.71 5.09
C LEU A 151 15.59 -7.04 6.47
N ALA A 152 14.69 -7.47 7.36
CA ALA A 152 15.05 -8.14 8.59
C ALA A 152 14.58 -9.59 8.53
N THR A 153 15.35 -10.52 9.07
CA THR A 153 15.04 -11.96 9.06
C THR A 153 15.05 -12.55 10.45
N ALA A 154 14.24 -13.58 10.66
CA ALA A 154 14.18 -14.35 11.91
C ALA A 154 13.74 -15.79 11.65
N ASP A 155 14.07 -16.69 12.58
CA ASP A 155 13.59 -18.07 12.55
C ASP A 155 12.21 -18.22 13.21
N ALA A 156 11.79 -17.24 14.01
CA ALA A 156 10.46 -17.18 14.64
C ALA A 156 9.82 -15.80 14.46
N LEU A 157 8.48 -15.73 14.44
CA LEU A 157 7.72 -14.47 14.31
C LEU A 157 7.97 -13.50 15.48
N THR A 158 8.37 -14.03 16.63
CA THR A 158 8.75 -13.24 17.80
C THR A 158 10.23 -12.77 17.78
N GLY A 159 11.00 -13.19 16.79
CA GLY A 159 12.44 -12.94 16.70
C GLY A 159 13.31 -13.96 17.43
N PRO A 160 14.59 -13.65 17.69
CA PRO A 160 15.23 -12.36 17.44
C PRO A 160 15.32 -12.02 15.94
N TRP A 161 15.18 -10.76 15.60
CA TRP A 161 15.26 -10.25 14.23
C TRP A 161 16.67 -9.73 13.92
N THR A 162 17.26 -10.25 12.87
CA THR A 162 18.54 -9.77 12.33
C THR A 162 18.27 -8.73 11.26
N ARG A 163 18.83 -7.52 11.41
CA ARG A 163 18.68 -6.38 10.51
C ARG A 163 20.05 -5.90 10.02
N PRO A 164 20.38 -6.00 8.73
CA PRO A 164 21.63 -5.52 8.16
C PRO A 164 21.82 -4.00 8.32
N ASP A 165 23.07 -3.55 8.33
CA ASP A 165 23.42 -2.14 8.43
C ASP A 165 23.27 -1.39 7.09
N GLN A 166 23.18 -2.10 6.00
CA GLN A 166 22.93 -1.55 4.68
C GLN A 166 21.47 -1.81 4.25
N PRO A 167 20.87 -0.92 3.46
CA PRO A 167 19.57 -1.19 2.86
C PRO A 167 19.66 -2.32 1.85
N LEU A 168 18.54 -2.98 1.58
CA LEU A 168 18.43 -4.05 0.60
C LEU A 168 18.46 -3.54 -0.84
N LEU A 169 17.97 -2.32 -1.08
CA LEU A 169 17.89 -1.72 -2.40
C LEU A 169 18.10 -0.21 -2.33
N GLU A 170 19.12 0.25 -3.08
CA GLU A 170 19.44 1.68 -3.22
C GLU A 170 18.56 2.37 -4.28
N ALA A 171 18.50 3.70 -4.21
CA ALA A 171 17.91 4.52 -5.26
C ALA A 171 18.65 4.38 -6.59
N GLY A 172 18.08 4.87 -7.68
CA GLY A 172 18.74 4.95 -8.97
C GLY A 172 19.85 6.00 -8.99
N GLU A 173 20.63 5.97 -10.06
CA GLU A 173 21.60 7.02 -10.34
C GLU A 173 20.90 8.35 -10.60
N ASN A 174 21.59 9.44 -10.34
CA ASN A 174 21.06 10.78 -10.54
C ASN A 174 20.49 10.97 -11.96
N GLY A 175 19.27 11.45 -12.05
CA GLY A 175 18.50 11.62 -13.28
C GLY A 175 17.72 10.39 -13.74
N ALA A 176 17.91 9.23 -13.10
CA ALA A 176 17.09 8.05 -13.38
C ALA A 176 15.63 8.27 -12.91
N TRP A 177 14.69 7.48 -13.44
CA TRP A 177 13.28 7.57 -13.05
C TRP A 177 13.06 7.27 -11.56
N ASP A 178 13.98 6.56 -10.92
CA ASP A 178 13.93 6.08 -9.54
C ASP A 178 15.08 6.61 -8.67
N ASP A 179 15.61 7.78 -9.01
CA ASP A 179 16.74 8.40 -8.29
C ASP A 179 16.34 9.02 -6.94
N HIS A 180 15.03 9.24 -6.69
CA HIS A 180 14.60 9.86 -5.46
C HIS A 180 14.70 8.92 -4.25
N CYS A 181 14.17 7.70 -4.38
CA CYS A 181 14.10 6.75 -3.27
C CYS A 181 13.75 5.33 -3.71
N THR A 182 13.84 4.37 -2.79
CA THR A 182 13.17 3.07 -2.91
C THR A 182 12.25 2.86 -1.70
N THR A 183 11.01 2.47 -1.95
CA THR A 183 9.99 2.36 -0.87
C THR A 183 8.86 1.41 -1.23
N ASN A 184 7.96 1.14 -0.29
CA ASN A 184 6.76 0.32 -0.46
C ASN A 184 7.07 -1.04 -1.11
N PRO A 185 7.84 -1.91 -0.41
CA PRO A 185 8.21 -3.20 -0.95
C PRO A 185 6.99 -4.07 -1.22
N ALA A 186 6.99 -4.74 -2.36
CA ALA A 186 6.12 -5.86 -2.66
C ALA A 186 6.97 -7.02 -3.18
N PHE A 187 6.83 -8.19 -2.57
CA PHE A 187 7.77 -9.29 -2.77
C PHE A 187 7.08 -10.58 -3.18
N VAL A 188 7.69 -11.31 -4.11
CA VAL A 188 7.29 -12.66 -4.48
C VAL A 188 8.51 -13.50 -4.87
N LYS A 189 8.55 -14.77 -4.43
CA LYS A 189 9.50 -15.73 -4.98
C LYS A 189 9.00 -16.19 -6.35
N HIS A 190 9.80 -15.97 -7.38
CA HIS A 190 9.48 -16.35 -8.75
C HIS A 190 9.61 -17.87 -8.94
N PRO A 191 8.83 -18.53 -9.83
CA PRO A 191 8.89 -19.97 -10.05
C PRO A 191 10.25 -20.53 -10.51
N ASN A 192 11.08 -19.68 -11.12
CA ASN A 192 12.45 -20.05 -11.51
C ASN A 192 13.43 -20.07 -10.33
N GLY A 193 12.96 -19.81 -9.10
CA GLY A 193 13.78 -19.77 -7.89
C GLY A 193 14.26 -18.38 -7.49
N GLN A 194 14.19 -17.39 -8.36
CA GLN A 194 14.65 -16.03 -8.09
C GLN A 194 13.74 -15.28 -7.12
N TYR A 195 14.29 -14.27 -6.47
CA TYR A 195 13.62 -13.37 -5.53
C TYR A 195 13.31 -12.05 -6.23
N TRP A 196 12.02 -11.75 -6.35
CA TRP A 196 11.53 -10.58 -7.06
C TRP A 196 10.99 -9.56 -6.08
N LEU A 197 11.66 -8.40 -6.01
CA LEU A 197 11.30 -7.27 -5.17
C LEU A 197 10.77 -6.13 -6.04
N TYR A 198 9.48 -5.88 -5.99
CA TYR A 198 8.89 -4.70 -6.60
C TYR A 198 9.00 -3.53 -5.62
N TYR A 199 9.31 -2.35 -6.13
CA TYR A 199 9.52 -1.16 -5.33
C TYR A 199 8.90 0.06 -5.99
N LYS A 200 8.39 0.97 -5.16
CA LYS A 200 7.89 2.27 -5.60
C LYS A 200 9.04 3.28 -5.62
N SER A 201 9.04 4.11 -6.65
CA SER A 201 9.93 5.26 -6.76
C SER A 201 9.38 6.33 -7.70
N TRP A 202 10.13 7.41 -7.86
CA TRP A 202 9.90 8.52 -8.78
C TRP A 202 11.20 9.30 -9.02
N ASN A 203 11.18 10.20 -10.01
CA ASN A 203 12.33 11.05 -10.32
C ASN A 203 12.37 12.29 -9.41
N THR A 204 13.55 12.62 -8.90
CA THR A 204 13.79 13.74 -7.98
C THR A 204 13.45 15.08 -8.63
N ASN A 205 13.92 15.32 -9.85
CA ASN A 205 13.72 16.60 -10.54
C ASN A 205 12.23 16.83 -10.83
N GLU A 206 11.50 15.81 -11.27
CA GLU A 206 10.05 15.88 -11.49
C GLU A 206 9.32 16.20 -10.17
N TYR A 207 9.76 15.62 -9.05
CA TYR A 207 9.11 15.79 -7.76
C TYR A 207 9.39 17.13 -7.11
N GLU A 208 10.64 17.60 -7.12
CA GLU A 208 11.08 18.77 -6.36
C GLU A 208 11.00 20.07 -7.17
N HIS A 209 11.25 20.00 -8.48
CA HIS A 209 11.46 21.18 -9.32
C HIS A 209 10.39 21.37 -10.40
N SER A 210 9.54 20.39 -10.70
CA SER A 210 8.49 20.60 -11.68
C SER A 210 7.38 21.49 -11.14
N ALA A 211 7.04 22.54 -11.89
CA ALA A 211 5.85 23.35 -11.68
C ALA A 211 4.58 22.63 -12.19
N ASP A 212 4.73 21.66 -13.09
CA ASP A 212 3.62 20.91 -13.66
C ASP A 212 3.11 19.87 -12.67
N GLN A 213 1.91 20.08 -12.15
CA GLN A 213 1.25 19.16 -11.22
C GLN A 213 0.88 17.81 -11.87
N LEU A 214 0.84 17.72 -13.21
CA LEU A 214 0.54 16.47 -13.93
C LEU A 214 1.69 15.48 -13.92
N ILE A 215 2.92 15.94 -13.70
CA ILE A 215 4.11 15.09 -13.60
C ILE A 215 4.71 15.03 -12.21
N ARG A 216 4.40 16.02 -11.36
CA ARG A 216 4.98 16.12 -10.01
C ARG A 216 4.62 14.91 -9.15
N GLY A 217 5.64 14.18 -8.72
CA GLY A 217 5.49 13.04 -7.84
C GLY A 217 4.88 11.81 -8.49
N ASN A 218 5.04 11.66 -9.79
CA ASN A 218 4.57 10.55 -10.60
C ASN A 218 5.17 9.22 -10.14
N ARG A 219 4.46 8.52 -9.24
CA ARG A 219 4.93 7.29 -8.60
C ARG A 219 4.74 6.11 -9.52
N LYS A 220 5.82 5.36 -9.70
CA LYS A 220 5.92 4.18 -10.56
C LYS A 220 6.41 2.99 -9.75
N TYR A 221 6.25 1.79 -10.29
CA TYR A 221 6.84 0.59 -9.70
C TYR A 221 7.89 -0.01 -10.63
N GLY A 222 9.06 -0.24 -10.07
CA GLY A 222 10.12 -1.04 -10.67
C GLY A 222 10.21 -2.42 -10.05
N LEU A 223 11.03 -3.25 -10.66
CA LEU A 223 11.38 -4.60 -10.22
C LEU A 223 12.89 -4.68 -10.01
N ALA A 224 13.32 -5.28 -8.92
CA ALA A 224 14.69 -5.71 -8.69
C ALA A 224 14.70 -7.23 -8.43
N ILE A 225 15.70 -7.92 -8.97
CA ILE A 225 15.79 -9.38 -8.99
C ILE A 225 17.09 -9.81 -8.35
N ALA A 226 17.05 -10.86 -7.54
CA ALA A 226 18.22 -11.49 -6.93
C ALA A 226 18.13 -13.01 -7.02
N ASP A 227 19.28 -13.68 -6.97
CA ASP A 227 19.38 -15.14 -6.89
C ASP A 227 19.45 -15.63 -5.44
N GLN A 228 19.64 -14.72 -4.49
CA GLN A 228 19.60 -14.96 -3.04
C GLN A 228 18.64 -13.98 -2.37
N LEU A 229 18.02 -14.39 -1.28
CA LEU A 229 17.02 -13.58 -0.56
C LEU A 229 17.58 -12.25 -0.06
N GLU A 230 18.79 -12.29 0.46
CA GLU A 230 19.51 -11.12 1.00
C GLU A 230 20.20 -10.28 -0.10
N GLY A 231 20.05 -10.67 -1.37
CA GLY A 231 20.60 -9.96 -2.51
C GLY A 231 22.01 -10.48 -2.94
N PRO A 232 22.76 -9.70 -3.75
CA PRO A 232 22.41 -8.34 -4.18
C PRO A 232 21.24 -8.32 -5.19
N TYR A 233 20.33 -7.38 -5.01
CA TYR A 233 19.23 -7.14 -5.93
C TYR A 233 19.67 -6.27 -7.10
N LYS A 234 19.47 -6.74 -8.32
CA LYS A 234 19.74 -5.99 -9.56
C LYS A 234 18.43 -5.45 -10.14
N LYS A 235 18.38 -4.15 -10.38
CA LYS A 235 17.21 -3.52 -11.01
C LYS A 235 17.01 -4.08 -12.42
N TYR A 236 15.76 -4.42 -12.75
CA TYR A 236 15.41 -4.93 -14.07
C TYR A 236 15.60 -3.86 -15.13
N ALA A 237 16.24 -4.21 -16.24
CA ALA A 237 16.59 -3.25 -17.31
C ALA A 237 15.36 -2.63 -17.99
N GLY A 238 14.21 -3.31 -17.96
CA GLY A 238 12.94 -2.82 -18.50
C GLY A 238 12.08 -2.01 -17.52
N ASN A 239 12.66 -1.52 -16.41
CA ASN A 239 11.95 -0.66 -15.46
C ASN A 239 11.59 0.71 -16.06
N PRO A 240 10.50 1.34 -15.57
CA PRO A 240 9.51 0.82 -14.63
C PRO A 240 8.58 -0.22 -15.26
N VAL A 241 8.15 -1.23 -14.48
CA VAL A 241 7.22 -2.28 -14.94
C VAL A 241 5.75 -1.89 -14.75
N ILE A 242 5.46 -0.86 -13.95
CA ILE A 242 4.14 -0.26 -13.81
C ILE A 242 4.30 1.26 -13.84
N ASP A 243 3.75 1.87 -14.87
CA ASP A 243 3.78 3.31 -15.12
C ASP A 243 2.46 3.76 -15.77
N PHE A 244 1.75 4.63 -15.08
CA PHE A 244 0.51 5.25 -15.56
C PHE A 244 0.68 6.71 -15.99
N SER A 245 1.89 7.25 -15.95
CA SER A 245 2.17 8.66 -16.26
C SER A 245 1.75 9.07 -17.67
N SER A 246 1.89 8.17 -18.62
CA SER A 246 1.47 8.41 -20.02
C SER A 246 -0.03 8.59 -20.20
N LYS A 247 -0.84 8.24 -19.19
CA LYS A 247 -2.30 8.43 -19.21
C LYS A 247 -2.73 9.84 -18.79
N GLY A 248 -1.77 10.73 -18.46
CA GLY A 248 -2.02 12.09 -18.03
C GLY A 248 -2.67 12.21 -16.66
N GLY A 249 -2.96 13.44 -16.21
CA GLY A 249 -3.68 13.69 -14.97
C GLY A 249 -2.92 13.28 -13.70
N ASN A 250 -1.59 13.14 -13.75
CA ASN A 250 -0.76 12.66 -12.64
C ASN A 250 -1.23 11.30 -12.07
N LYS A 251 -1.65 10.39 -12.93
CA LYS A 251 -2.08 9.05 -12.54
C LYS A 251 -0.90 8.25 -12.02
N GLN A 252 -1.06 7.69 -10.83
CA GLN A 252 0.02 7.04 -10.09
C GLN A 252 -0.43 5.67 -9.58
N PHE A 253 0.56 4.85 -9.19
CA PHE A 253 0.34 3.54 -8.59
C PHE A 253 1.06 3.45 -7.25
N GLU A 254 0.35 3.06 -6.18
CA GLU A 254 0.90 3.11 -4.84
C GLU A 254 0.46 1.91 -3.98
N ASP A 255 1.30 1.56 -2.98
CA ASP A 255 0.97 0.60 -1.93
C ASP A 255 0.69 -0.84 -2.40
N ALA A 256 1.50 -1.31 -3.34
CA ALA A 256 1.34 -2.64 -3.92
C ALA A 256 1.55 -3.77 -2.92
N PHE A 257 0.72 -4.82 -3.03
CA PHE A 257 0.96 -6.16 -2.51
C PHE A 257 0.86 -7.15 -3.66
N ILE A 258 1.82 -8.06 -3.78
CA ILE A 258 1.90 -9.02 -4.88
C ILE A 258 1.82 -10.46 -4.37
N TRP A 259 1.14 -11.33 -5.16
CA TRP A 259 1.10 -12.76 -4.92
C TRP A 259 0.99 -13.54 -6.22
N ARG A 260 1.10 -14.87 -6.12
CA ARG A 260 0.82 -15.78 -7.23
C ARG A 260 -0.40 -16.62 -6.91
N GLU A 261 -1.26 -16.76 -7.90
CA GLU A 261 -2.44 -17.59 -7.83
C GLU A 261 -2.76 -18.18 -9.20
N LYS A 262 -3.03 -19.50 -9.25
CA LYS A 262 -3.40 -20.22 -10.49
C LYS A 262 -2.42 -19.92 -11.66
N GLY A 263 -1.11 -19.90 -11.36
CA GLY A 263 -0.06 -19.69 -12.36
C GLY A 263 0.16 -18.23 -12.81
N LYS A 264 -0.65 -17.29 -12.36
CA LYS A 264 -0.53 -15.86 -12.67
C LYS A 264 0.05 -15.08 -11.48
N PHE A 265 0.66 -13.95 -11.79
CA PHE A 265 0.94 -12.90 -10.82
C PHE A 265 -0.31 -12.02 -10.68
N LYS A 266 -0.62 -11.64 -9.45
CA LYS A 266 -1.66 -10.69 -9.11
C LYS A 266 -1.08 -9.59 -8.22
N ILE A 267 -1.55 -8.39 -8.40
CA ILE A 267 -1.14 -7.24 -7.60
C ILE A 267 -2.37 -6.46 -7.18
N ILE A 268 -2.45 -6.13 -5.88
CA ILE A 268 -3.46 -5.24 -5.34
C ILE A 268 -2.76 -3.98 -4.83
N ALA A 269 -3.36 -2.82 -5.05
CA ALA A 269 -2.75 -1.54 -4.75
C ALA A 269 -3.82 -0.49 -4.43
N ARG A 270 -3.39 0.68 -3.98
CA ARG A 270 -4.22 1.85 -3.85
C ARG A 270 -4.35 2.57 -5.19
N ASP A 271 -5.55 3.06 -5.51
CA ASP A 271 -5.76 3.97 -6.63
C ASP A 271 -5.24 5.39 -6.30
N MET A 272 -4.49 5.94 -7.23
CA MET A 272 -3.95 7.30 -7.17
C MET A 272 -4.33 8.08 -8.44
N GLY A 273 -5.63 8.06 -8.78
CA GLY A 273 -6.22 8.82 -9.87
C GLY A 273 -6.38 8.06 -11.17
N ILE A 274 -6.31 6.73 -11.16
CA ILE A 274 -6.59 5.90 -12.34
C ILE A 274 -8.09 5.86 -12.59
N PHE A 275 -8.89 5.49 -11.61
CA PHE A 275 -10.33 5.67 -11.56
C PHE A 275 -10.69 6.91 -10.72
N ASN A 276 -10.16 6.93 -9.47
CA ASN A 276 -10.36 8.02 -8.51
C ASN A 276 -9.19 8.05 -7.49
N HIS A 277 -9.37 8.60 -6.29
CA HIS A 277 -8.35 8.61 -5.23
C HIS A 277 -8.80 7.87 -3.96
N GLU A 278 -9.90 7.12 -4.02
CA GLU A 278 -10.54 6.50 -2.86
C GLU A 278 -10.45 4.97 -2.90
N ASP A 279 -10.50 4.38 -4.10
CA ASP A 279 -10.62 2.94 -4.31
C ASP A 279 -9.27 2.22 -4.29
N GLY A 280 -9.32 0.91 -4.34
CA GLY A 280 -8.17 0.05 -4.58
C GLY A 280 -8.19 -0.56 -5.96
N LEU A 281 -7.01 -0.94 -6.44
CA LEU A 281 -6.80 -1.54 -7.75
C LEU A 281 -6.36 -2.99 -7.64
N ILE A 282 -6.75 -3.81 -8.61
CA ILE A 282 -6.20 -5.14 -8.81
C ILE A 282 -5.83 -5.32 -10.29
N MET A 283 -4.69 -5.97 -10.53
CA MET A 283 -4.23 -6.32 -11.87
C MET A 283 -3.67 -7.74 -11.88
N GLU A 284 -3.69 -8.38 -13.05
CA GLU A 284 -3.09 -9.69 -13.30
C GLU A 284 -1.98 -9.60 -14.33
N SER A 285 -1.01 -10.51 -14.22
CA SER A 285 0.07 -10.68 -15.19
C SER A 285 0.43 -12.15 -15.35
N LYS A 286 0.82 -12.56 -16.55
CA LYS A 286 1.32 -13.93 -16.81
C LYS A 286 2.80 -14.06 -16.45
N ASP A 287 3.56 -12.97 -16.59
CA ASP A 287 5.03 -12.94 -16.48
C ASP A 287 5.53 -12.05 -15.33
N GLY A 288 4.64 -11.30 -14.65
CA GLY A 288 5.00 -10.33 -13.61
C GLY A 288 5.61 -9.03 -14.15
N LEU A 289 5.78 -8.90 -15.45
CA LEU A 289 6.38 -7.73 -16.11
C LEU A 289 5.34 -6.90 -16.84
N LYS A 290 4.44 -7.55 -17.57
CA LYS A 290 3.36 -6.91 -18.34
C LYS A 290 2.03 -7.15 -17.62
N TRP A 291 1.38 -6.06 -17.25
CA TRP A 291 0.16 -6.09 -16.44
C TRP A 291 -1.07 -5.79 -17.30
N ALA A 292 -2.14 -6.55 -17.08
CA ALA A 292 -3.45 -6.26 -17.64
C ALA A 292 -3.98 -4.90 -17.12
N PRO A 293 -4.96 -4.29 -17.80
CA PRO A 293 -5.60 -3.08 -17.30
C PRO A 293 -6.12 -3.27 -15.87
N PRO A 294 -6.03 -2.24 -15.00
CA PRO A 294 -6.51 -2.32 -13.63
C PRO A 294 -8.03 -2.45 -13.57
N GLN A 295 -8.50 -3.14 -12.52
CA GLN A 295 -9.90 -3.19 -12.12
C GLN A 295 -10.01 -2.71 -10.66
N ILE A 296 -11.20 -2.32 -10.24
CA ILE A 296 -11.50 -1.92 -8.86
C ILE A 296 -11.45 -3.16 -7.96
N ALA A 297 -10.54 -3.14 -6.99
CA ALA A 297 -10.37 -4.23 -6.01
C ALA A 297 -11.24 -4.05 -4.76
N TYR A 298 -11.43 -2.82 -4.33
CA TYR A 298 -12.28 -2.42 -3.21
C TYR A 298 -12.65 -0.95 -3.36
N PHE A 299 -13.77 -0.55 -2.80
CA PHE A 299 -14.24 0.84 -2.83
C PHE A 299 -13.63 1.67 -1.70
N GLY A 300 -13.79 2.98 -1.77
CA GLY A 300 -13.38 3.90 -0.72
C GLY A 300 -14.07 3.64 0.62
N ALA A 301 -13.50 4.15 1.71
CA ALA A 301 -13.96 3.85 3.06
C ALA A 301 -15.43 4.20 3.31
N SER A 302 -15.94 5.25 2.69
CA SER A 302 -17.35 5.67 2.81
C SER A 302 -18.37 4.66 2.28
N HIS A 303 -17.93 3.76 1.39
CA HIS A 303 -18.79 2.67 0.88
C HIS A 303 -19.10 1.63 1.98
N TYR A 304 -18.16 1.43 2.91
CA TYR A 304 -18.26 0.36 3.92
C TYR A 304 -18.50 0.87 5.33
N ILE A 305 -18.15 2.12 5.63
CA ILE A 305 -18.11 2.66 6.99
C ILE A 305 -18.87 3.98 7.05
N THR A 306 -19.86 4.05 7.93
CA THR A 306 -20.42 5.34 8.37
C THR A 306 -19.55 5.88 9.49
N GLN A 307 -19.02 7.08 9.31
CA GLN A 307 -18.16 7.74 10.29
C GLN A 307 -18.78 9.09 10.71
N PRO A 308 -18.53 9.54 11.96
CA PRO A 308 -18.95 10.88 12.38
C PRO A 308 -18.18 11.94 11.56
N PRO A 309 -18.59 13.20 11.57
CA PRO A 309 -17.84 14.29 10.93
C PRO A 309 -16.38 14.30 11.37
N PRO A 310 -15.41 14.52 10.46
CA PRO A 310 -14.00 14.52 10.83
C PRO A 310 -13.68 15.70 11.74
N PRO A 311 -12.82 15.51 12.76
CA PRO A 311 -12.33 16.61 13.56
C PRO A 311 -11.48 17.58 12.73
N SER A 312 -11.26 18.79 13.22
CA SER A 312 -10.60 19.88 12.47
C SER A 312 -9.20 19.56 11.95
N TYR A 313 -8.48 18.64 12.58
CA TYR A 313 -7.15 18.18 12.14
C TYR A 313 -7.18 17.12 11.05
N LEU A 314 -8.36 16.58 10.71
CA LEU A 314 -8.60 15.59 9.67
C LEU A 314 -9.51 16.20 8.60
N LYS A 315 -9.00 16.42 7.39
CA LYS A 315 -9.82 16.98 6.30
C LYS A 315 -10.93 16.03 5.87
N LYS A 316 -10.64 14.71 5.88
CA LYS A 316 -11.56 13.61 5.64
C LYS A 316 -10.97 12.33 6.23
N TYR A 317 -11.78 11.31 6.44
CA TYR A 317 -11.28 10.02 6.95
C TYR A 317 -10.41 9.26 5.97
N GLY A 318 -10.35 9.74 4.74
CA GLY A 318 -9.52 9.15 3.71
C GLY A 318 -10.10 7.86 3.16
N ARG A 319 -9.24 7.17 2.52
CA ARG A 319 -9.42 5.93 1.79
C ARG A 319 -8.76 4.79 2.55
N PHE A 320 -8.91 3.60 2.02
CA PHE A 320 -8.10 2.46 2.44
C PHE A 320 -6.75 2.50 1.76
N GLU A 321 -5.68 2.39 2.54
CA GLU A 321 -4.29 2.40 2.08
C GLU A 321 -3.57 1.14 2.55
N ARG A 322 -2.47 0.78 1.88
CA ARG A 322 -1.62 -0.37 2.23
C ARG A 322 -2.36 -1.71 2.29
N PRO A 323 -3.06 -2.12 1.21
CA PRO A 323 -3.72 -3.42 1.17
C PRO A 323 -2.70 -4.54 1.31
N GLN A 324 -3.03 -5.53 2.17
CA GLN A 324 -2.25 -6.74 2.42
C GLN A 324 -3.20 -7.92 2.52
N LEU A 325 -2.80 -9.09 2.02
CA LEU A 325 -3.63 -10.28 2.09
C LEU A 325 -3.12 -11.25 3.15
N LEU A 326 -4.03 -11.75 3.96
CA LEU A 326 -3.82 -12.94 4.77
C LEU A 326 -4.16 -14.18 3.93
N PHE A 327 -3.23 -15.12 3.89
CA PHE A 327 -3.42 -16.42 3.25
C PHE A 327 -3.67 -17.49 4.30
N GLN A 328 -4.75 -18.25 4.11
CA GLN A 328 -5.05 -19.46 4.87
C GLN A 328 -5.21 -20.62 3.92
N LYS A 329 -4.56 -21.74 4.23
CA LYS A 329 -4.56 -22.94 3.36
C LYS A 329 -4.18 -22.62 1.89
N GLY A 330 -3.23 -21.69 1.72
CA GLY A 330 -2.70 -21.29 0.40
C GLY A 330 -3.61 -20.39 -0.44
N LYS A 331 -4.72 -19.87 0.11
CA LYS A 331 -5.65 -18.97 -0.58
C LYS A 331 -5.79 -17.64 0.17
N PRO A 332 -5.98 -16.50 -0.54
CA PRO A 332 -6.37 -15.26 0.10
C PRO A 332 -7.69 -15.44 0.84
N SER A 333 -7.71 -15.15 2.13
CA SER A 333 -8.88 -15.31 3.00
C SER A 333 -9.36 -14.01 3.61
N TYR A 334 -8.45 -13.07 3.81
CA TYR A 334 -8.76 -11.72 4.31
C TYR A 334 -7.91 -10.67 3.63
N LEU A 335 -8.52 -9.51 3.41
CA LEU A 335 -7.83 -8.28 3.04
C LEU A 335 -7.71 -7.40 4.29
N PHE A 336 -6.49 -7.01 4.60
CA PHE A 336 -6.15 -6.01 5.61
C PHE A 336 -5.79 -4.71 4.92
N SER A 337 -6.37 -3.62 5.34
CA SER A 337 -6.04 -2.28 4.86
C SER A 337 -6.01 -1.32 6.03
N THR A 338 -5.65 -0.07 5.82
CA THR A 338 -5.64 0.94 6.87
C THR A 338 -6.39 2.17 6.44
N SER A 339 -7.16 2.77 7.34
CA SER A 339 -7.76 4.08 7.11
C SER A 339 -7.71 4.96 8.36
N GLN A 340 -7.75 6.26 8.14
CA GLN A 340 -7.90 7.23 9.22
C GLN A 340 -9.30 7.12 9.85
N GLY A 341 -9.46 7.64 11.06
CA GLY A 341 -10.69 7.59 11.85
C GLY A 341 -10.62 6.58 12.99
N GLY A 342 -11.73 5.90 13.28
CA GLY A 342 -11.85 4.95 14.38
C GLY A 342 -12.08 5.62 15.74
N LYS A 343 -12.05 4.81 16.80
CA LYS A 343 -12.38 5.20 18.17
C LYS A 343 -11.57 6.40 18.67
N TYR A 344 -10.29 6.45 18.32
CA TYR A 344 -9.36 7.52 18.77
C TYR A 344 -9.12 8.60 17.71
N MET A 345 -9.85 8.58 16.59
CA MET A 345 -9.72 9.55 15.47
C MET A 345 -8.29 9.71 14.97
N THR A 346 -7.53 8.63 14.98
CA THR A 346 -6.17 8.55 14.44
C THR A 346 -6.17 7.72 13.17
N ALA A 347 -5.77 6.47 13.26
CA ALA A 347 -5.86 5.48 12.19
C ALA A 347 -5.77 4.08 12.77
N SER A 348 -6.35 3.11 12.08
CA SER A 348 -6.26 1.69 12.43
C SER A 348 -6.44 0.78 11.23
N PRO A 349 -6.02 -0.48 11.32
CA PRO A 349 -6.38 -1.52 10.36
C PRO A 349 -7.88 -1.65 10.18
N PHE A 350 -8.29 -1.98 8.97
CA PHE A 350 -9.64 -2.40 8.63
C PHE A 350 -9.58 -3.73 7.88
N ILE A 351 -10.42 -4.66 8.27
CA ILE A 351 -10.38 -6.03 7.81
C ILE A 351 -11.61 -6.33 6.94
N PHE A 352 -11.39 -7.00 5.83
CA PHE A 352 -12.42 -7.61 5.00
C PHE A 352 -12.19 -9.11 4.95
N LYS A 353 -13.27 -9.89 5.06
CA LYS A 353 -13.27 -11.31 4.73
C LYS A 353 -13.48 -11.50 3.24
N ILE A 354 -12.74 -12.42 2.63
CA ILE A 354 -12.93 -12.83 1.24
C ILE A 354 -13.78 -14.10 1.25
N ILE A 355 -14.99 -14.06 0.66
CA ILE A 355 -15.99 -15.14 0.67
C ILE A 355 -16.13 -15.81 -0.70
#